data_c98be6bcfb8167817c30dbdcf6d88516
#
_entry.id   c98be6bcfb8167817c30dbdcf6d88516
#
_cell.length_a   1.000
_cell.length_b   1.000
_cell.length_c   1.000
_cell.angle_alpha   90.00
_cell.angle_beta   90.00
_cell.angle_gamma   90.00
#
_symmetry.space_group_name_H-M   'P 1'
#
loop_
_entity.id
_entity.type
_entity.pdbx_description
1 polymer ?
#
loop_
_entity_poly.entity_id
_entity_poly.type
_entity_poly.pdbx_seq_one_letter_code
_entity_poly.pdbx_strand_id
1 'polypeptide(L)'
;MKKILTILTPILVFAAGSVALAQQNYKSPEAAVDALVTTAKSGDMKAALEVLGRDGEDIISSGDKVSDDAVRARFVASYDAKHQIAMEGAKKAILIIGDNDYPFPIPLEKNKDGTWSFDTQAGREEILARRIGHNELDAIQTSLAYVDAQNDYAAKDRGDGVGTYAMHFVSAAGKKDGLYWPTAQGEEESPLGELFAAASRQGYRADEGRSPYRGYYYKILTKQGPAATGGAVDYVGRGKMIGGFALVAYPAEYRNSGVMTFIVNHDGTVFQKDLGPDTAKLAEAMTSFNPDSSWKKVEVPVVR
;
A
#
# COMPACT_ATOMS: atom_id res chain seq x y z
N MET A 1 -11.93 -20.16 73.76
CA MET A 1 -12.65 -19.36 72.75
C MET A 1 -11.63 -18.43 72.12
N LYS A 2 -11.10 -18.79 70.92
CA LYS A 2 -10.15 -17.96 70.16
C LYS A 2 -10.93 -17.15 69.14
N LYS A 3 -10.86 -15.82 69.23
CA LYS A 3 -11.46 -14.90 68.25
C LYS A 3 -10.52 -14.75 67.07
N ILE A 4 -10.96 -15.17 65.89
CA ILE A 4 -10.27 -14.95 64.61
C ILE A 4 -10.66 -13.56 64.10
N LEU A 5 -9.67 -12.67 64.00
CA LEU A 5 -9.81 -11.33 63.46
C LEU A 5 -9.53 -11.40 61.95
N THR A 6 -10.57 -11.31 61.13
CA THR A 6 -10.46 -11.28 59.68
C THR A 6 -10.12 -9.87 59.25
N ILE A 7 -8.88 -9.66 58.76
CA ILE A 7 -8.45 -8.38 58.16
C ILE A 7 -8.91 -8.37 56.71
N LEU A 8 -9.86 -7.49 56.37
CA LEU A 8 -10.32 -7.22 55.00
C LEU A 8 -9.37 -6.19 54.37
N THR A 9 -8.51 -6.65 53.47
CA THR A 9 -7.63 -5.75 52.68
C THR A 9 -8.44 -5.19 51.49
N PRO A 10 -8.56 -3.88 51.31
CA PRO A 10 -9.22 -3.34 50.12
C PRO A 10 -8.27 -3.52 48.92
N ILE A 11 -8.73 -4.26 47.92
CA ILE A 11 -8.09 -4.34 46.58
C ILE A 11 -8.41 -3.03 45.89
N LEU A 12 -7.41 -2.17 45.78
CA LEU A 12 -7.47 -0.96 44.96
C LEU A 12 -7.34 -1.38 43.48
N VAL A 13 -8.44 -1.51 42.76
CA VAL A 13 -8.46 -1.71 41.30
C VAL A 13 -8.05 -0.40 40.64
N PHE A 14 -6.79 -0.31 40.22
CA PHE A 14 -6.36 0.72 39.29
C PHE A 14 -7.02 0.43 37.93
N ALA A 15 -8.10 1.14 37.65
CA ALA A 15 -8.58 1.24 36.28
C ALA A 15 -7.51 2.01 35.48
N ALA A 16 -6.69 1.29 34.72
CA ALA A 16 -5.86 1.87 33.68
C ALA A 16 -6.79 2.42 32.62
N GLY A 17 -7.22 3.65 32.80
CA GLY A 17 -7.93 4.41 31.78
C GLY A 17 -6.98 4.54 30.59
N SER A 18 -7.35 3.95 29.46
CA SER A 18 -6.72 4.27 28.18
C SER A 18 -6.89 5.77 27.98
N VAL A 19 -5.80 6.52 28.05
CA VAL A 19 -5.80 7.95 27.73
C VAL A 19 -6.14 8.02 26.25
N ALA A 20 -7.41 8.33 25.97
CA ALA A 20 -7.84 8.63 24.61
C ALA A 20 -7.04 9.87 24.19
N LEU A 21 -6.17 9.74 23.17
CA LEU A 21 -5.55 10.91 22.52
C LEU A 21 -6.69 11.74 21.95
N ALA A 22 -7.04 12.82 22.65
CA ALA A 22 -8.01 13.77 22.17
C ALA A 22 -7.33 14.63 21.10
N GLN A 23 -8.03 14.89 20.01
CA GLN A 23 -7.56 15.80 18.98
C GLN A 23 -7.27 17.19 19.57
N GLN A 24 -6.17 17.78 19.17
CA GLN A 24 -5.71 19.06 19.67
C GLN A 24 -6.50 20.22 19.04
N ASN A 25 -6.83 21.22 19.86
CA ASN A 25 -7.49 22.45 19.42
C ASN A 25 -6.49 23.62 19.39
N TYR A 26 -6.64 24.51 18.42
CA TYR A 26 -5.72 25.60 18.13
C TYR A 26 -6.42 26.97 18.20
N LYS A 27 -5.66 28.01 18.48
CA LYS A 27 -6.22 29.38 18.58
C LYS A 27 -6.59 29.98 17.21
N SER A 28 -5.96 29.49 16.13
CA SER A 28 -6.21 29.96 14.76
C SER A 28 -5.97 28.81 13.75
N PRO A 29 -6.47 28.94 12.51
CA PRO A 29 -6.16 28.00 11.42
C PRO A 29 -4.65 27.88 11.17
N GLU A 30 -3.91 29.01 11.22
CA GLU A 30 -2.46 29.05 11.02
C GLU A 30 -1.74 28.19 12.06
N ALA A 31 -2.10 28.30 13.34
CA ALA A 31 -1.50 27.52 14.41
C ALA A 31 -1.75 26.00 14.23
N ALA A 32 -2.92 25.62 13.72
CA ALA A 32 -3.22 24.22 13.41
C ALA A 32 -2.39 23.72 12.22
N VAL A 33 -2.27 24.53 11.17
CA VAL A 33 -1.45 24.21 9.99
C VAL A 33 0.03 24.09 10.37
N ASP A 34 0.56 25.00 11.17
CA ASP A 34 1.95 24.96 11.66
C ASP A 34 2.22 23.67 12.45
N ALA A 35 1.26 23.24 13.28
CA ALA A 35 1.36 21.96 13.99
C ALA A 35 1.40 20.77 13.03
N LEU A 36 0.49 20.73 12.04
CA LEU A 36 0.46 19.67 11.02
C LEU A 36 1.79 19.60 10.25
N VAL A 37 2.29 20.72 9.79
CA VAL A 37 3.56 20.80 9.04
C VAL A 37 4.75 20.38 9.90
N THR A 38 4.77 20.77 11.17
CA THR A 38 5.82 20.38 12.13
C THR A 38 5.84 18.86 12.30
N THR A 39 4.67 18.23 12.48
CA THR A 39 4.58 16.76 12.59
C THR A 39 4.95 16.06 11.28
N ALA A 40 4.56 16.62 10.13
CA ALA A 40 4.96 16.08 8.83
C ALA A 40 6.48 16.17 8.61
N LYS A 41 7.13 17.25 9.03
CA LYS A 41 8.59 17.42 8.93
C LYS A 41 9.35 16.48 9.88
N SER A 42 8.85 16.25 11.09
CA SER A 42 9.48 15.35 12.06
C SER A 42 9.22 13.86 11.79
N GLY A 43 8.12 13.54 11.10
CA GLY A 43 7.66 12.15 10.92
C GLY A 43 7.14 11.51 12.20
N ASP A 44 6.80 12.31 13.22
CA ASP A 44 6.24 11.81 14.47
C ASP A 44 4.75 11.45 14.30
N MET A 45 4.50 10.16 14.16
CA MET A 45 3.16 9.59 13.98
C MET A 45 2.22 9.94 15.16
N LYS A 46 2.74 9.90 16.39
CA LYS A 46 1.92 10.20 17.56
C LYS A 46 1.49 11.65 17.57
N ALA A 47 2.42 12.56 17.31
CA ALA A 47 2.12 13.99 17.21
C ALA A 47 1.16 14.27 16.05
N ALA A 48 1.28 13.58 14.91
CA ALA A 48 0.35 13.70 13.80
C ALA A 48 -1.08 13.27 14.18
N LEU A 49 -1.23 12.20 14.98
CA LEU A 49 -2.53 11.77 15.51
C LEU A 49 -3.11 12.73 16.54
N GLU A 50 -2.29 13.45 17.29
CA GLU A 50 -2.76 14.53 18.17
C GLU A 50 -3.34 15.70 17.37
N VAL A 51 -2.77 16.01 16.20
CA VAL A 51 -3.25 17.07 15.30
C VAL A 51 -4.52 16.64 14.55
N LEU A 52 -4.50 15.46 13.92
CA LEU A 52 -5.58 14.99 13.04
C LEU A 52 -6.68 14.21 13.80
N GLY A 53 -6.42 13.83 15.05
CA GLY A 53 -7.29 12.92 15.77
C GLY A 53 -7.09 11.45 15.35
N ARG A 54 -7.75 10.53 16.05
CA ARG A 54 -7.64 9.08 15.78
C ARG A 54 -8.12 8.67 14.40
N ASP A 55 -9.09 9.39 13.86
CA ASP A 55 -9.61 9.17 12.51
C ASP A 55 -8.58 9.47 11.41
N GLY A 56 -7.41 10.00 11.79
CA GLY A 56 -6.28 10.24 10.90
C GLY A 56 -5.31 9.07 10.75
N GLU A 57 -5.46 7.98 11.50
CA GLU A 57 -4.49 6.89 11.52
C GLU A 57 -4.29 6.28 10.11
N ASP A 58 -5.37 5.92 9.44
CA ASP A 58 -5.35 5.38 8.08
C ASP A 58 -5.03 6.42 7.00
N ILE A 59 -5.11 7.72 7.32
CA ILE A 59 -4.64 8.80 6.43
C ILE A 59 -3.12 8.85 6.40
N ILE A 60 -2.48 8.76 7.57
CA ILE A 60 -1.03 8.92 7.72
C ILE A 60 -0.25 7.61 7.59
N SER A 61 -0.91 6.46 7.65
CA SER A 61 -0.32 5.14 7.42
C SER A 61 -1.20 4.27 6.54
N SER A 62 -0.61 3.77 5.45
CA SER A 62 -1.27 2.88 4.48
C SER A 62 -0.78 1.44 4.57
N GLY A 63 0.14 1.14 5.52
CA GLY A 63 0.84 -0.12 5.58
C GLY A 63 2.04 -0.22 4.61
N ASP A 64 2.25 0.79 3.76
CA ASP A 64 3.42 0.93 2.90
C ASP A 64 4.25 2.14 3.34
N LYS A 65 5.20 1.90 4.24
CA LYS A 65 6.03 2.97 4.82
C LYS A 65 6.76 3.80 3.78
N VAL A 66 7.24 3.20 2.69
CA VAL A 66 7.98 3.90 1.63
C VAL A 66 7.05 4.88 0.90
N SER A 67 5.84 4.42 0.56
CA SER A 67 4.82 5.26 -0.04
C SER A 67 4.39 6.39 0.91
N ASP A 68 4.16 6.08 2.19
CA ASP A 68 3.74 7.05 3.20
C ASP A 68 4.80 8.15 3.39
N ASP A 69 6.08 7.77 3.50
CA ASP A 69 7.19 8.71 3.61
C ASP A 69 7.29 9.61 2.35
N ALA A 70 7.09 9.07 1.16
CA ALA A 70 7.09 9.84 -0.08
C ALA A 70 5.91 10.82 -0.18
N VAL A 71 4.71 10.42 0.25
CA VAL A 71 3.53 11.30 0.31
C VAL A 71 3.78 12.44 1.29
N ARG A 72 4.29 12.15 2.47
CA ARG A 72 4.64 13.13 3.49
C ARG A 72 5.69 14.13 2.99
N ALA A 73 6.74 13.65 2.35
CA ALA A 73 7.78 14.51 1.77
C ALA A 73 7.22 15.44 0.69
N ARG A 74 6.33 14.93 -0.20
CA ARG A 74 5.66 15.76 -1.20
C ARG A 74 4.77 16.84 -0.58
N PHE A 75 4.02 16.51 0.46
CA PHE A 75 3.20 17.47 1.20
C PHE A 75 4.08 18.60 1.75
N VAL A 76 5.17 18.27 2.44
CA VAL A 76 6.12 19.26 2.99
C VAL A 76 6.72 20.12 1.88
N ALA A 77 7.18 19.53 0.79
CA ALA A 77 7.77 20.26 -0.34
C ALA A 77 6.75 21.22 -0.98
N SER A 78 5.50 20.78 -1.17
CA SER A 78 4.44 21.62 -1.72
C SER A 78 4.09 22.78 -0.78
N TYR A 79 4.01 22.52 0.52
CA TYR A 79 3.79 23.55 1.52
C TYR A 79 4.91 24.59 1.54
N ASP A 80 6.17 24.14 1.55
CA ASP A 80 7.34 25.02 1.59
C ASP A 80 7.48 25.86 0.30
N ALA A 81 7.05 25.32 -0.86
CA ALA A 81 7.06 26.06 -2.13
C ALA A 81 6.04 27.22 -2.13
N LYS A 82 4.80 26.92 -1.75
CA LYS A 82 3.71 27.90 -1.67
C LYS A 82 2.62 27.39 -0.77
N HIS A 83 2.12 28.22 0.14
CA HIS A 83 0.95 27.90 0.92
C HIS A 83 0.13 29.15 1.26
N GLN A 84 -1.15 28.97 1.43
CA GLN A 84 -2.08 29.98 1.92
C GLN A 84 -3.28 29.33 2.61
N ILE A 85 -3.93 30.04 3.48
CA ILE A 85 -5.16 29.62 4.12
C ILE A 85 -6.33 30.43 3.55
N ALA A 86 -7.27 29.75 2.89
CA ALA A 86 -8.47 30.35 2.35
C ALA A 86 -9.63 30.14 3.35
N MET A 87 -10.27 31.25 3.74
CA MET A 87 -11.46 31.20 4.59
C MET A 87 -12.72 30.92 3.77
N GLU A 88 -13.48 29.88 4.13
CA GLU A 88 -14.82 29.62 3.61
C GLU A 88 -15.87 30.03 4.64
N GLY A 89 -16.29 31.29 4.59
CA GLY A 89 -17.15 31.90 5.59
C GLY A 89 -16.43 32.11 6.94
N ALA A 90 -17.19 32.11 8.04
CA ALA A 90 -16.65 32.47 9.36
C ALA A 90 -16.15 31.27 10.19
N LYS A 91 -16.39 30.03 9.70
CA LYS A 91 -16.19 28.79 10.50
C LYS A 91 -15.36 27.72 9.84
N LYS A 92 -14.99 27.89 8.56
CA LYS A 92 -14.24 26.90 7.80
C LYS A 92 -13.03 27.54 7.14
N ALA A 93 -11.92 26.86 7.14
CA ALA A 93 -10.70 27.26 6.45
C ALA A 93 -10.10 26.08 5.70
N ILE A 94 -9.48 26.34 4.56
CA ILE A 94 -8.82 25.33 3.72
C ILE A 94 -7.37 25.75 3.52
N LEU A 95 -6.46 24.83 3.81
CA LEU A 95 -5.05 24.97 3.45
C LEU A 95 -4.88 24.74 1.94
N ILE A 96 -4.28 25.66 1.24
CA ILE A 96 -3.94 25.55 -0.18
C ILE A 96 -2.43 25.48 -0.28
N ILE A 97 -1.89 24.50 -1.02
CA ILE A 97 -0.45 24.25 -1.13
C ILE A 97 0.02 24.07 -2.59
N GLY A 98 1.30 24.34 -2.80
CA GLY A 98 1.97 24.15 -4.08
C GLY A 98 1.62 25.19 -5.15
N ASP A 99 2.39 25.19 -6.22
CA ASP A 99 2.23 26.14 -7.34
C ASP A 99 0.90 25.95 -8.11
N ASN A 100 0.30 24.77 -7.99
CA ASN A 100 -0.99 24.44 -8.61
C ASN A 100 -2.19 24.84 -7.75
N ASP A 101 -1.99 25.57 -6.65
CA ASP A 101 -3.03 25.96 -5.71
C ASP A 101 -3.91 24.78 -5.25
N TYR A 102 -3.26 23.64 -4.89
CA TYR A 102 -3.95 22.42 -4.51
C TYR A 102 -4.62 22.55 -3.14
N PRO A 103 -5.95 22.43 -3.03
CA PRO A 103 -6.65 22.46 -1.76
C PRO A 103 -6.37 21.18 -0.99
N PHE A 104 -5.81 21.31 0.22
CA PHE A 104 -5.62 20.17 1.12
C PHE A 104 -6.99 19.61 1.52
N PRO A 105 -7.21 18.27 1.38
CA PRO A 105 -8.56 17.72 1.47
C PRO A 105 -9.17 17.75 2.87
N ILE A 106 -8.36 17.90 3.93
CA ILE A 106 -8.85 17.99 5.31
C ILE A 106 -9.07 19.46 5.67
N PRO A 107 -10.31 19.93 5.74
CA PRO A 107 -10.58 21.32 6.12
C PRO A 107 -10.33 21.54 7.61
N LEU A 108 -10.20 22.80 7.99
CA LEU A 108 -10.22 23.27 9.37
C LEU A 108 -11.59 23.81 9.72
N GLU A 109 -12.10 23.44 10.88
CA GLU A 109 -13.36 23.94 11.40
C GLU A 109 -13.18 24.69 12.72
N LYS A 110 -14.00 25.75 12.88
CA LYS A 110 -14.07 26.52 14.11
C LYS A 110 -15.03 25.89 15.10
N ASN A 111 -14.51 25.49 16.24
CA ASN A 111 -15.24 24.90 17.33
C ASN A 111 -16.18 25.92 18.04
N LYS A 112 -17.10 25.42 18.85
CA LYS A 112 -18.05 26.26 19.61
C LYS A 112 -17.37 27.19 20.63
N ASP A 113 -16.20 26.81 21.13
CA ASP A 113 -15.34 27.59 22.03
C ASP A 113 -14.47 28.62 21.34
N GLY A 114 -14.56 28.70 20.00
CA GLY A 114 -13.79 29.61 19.16
C GLY A 114 -12.42 29.09 18.73
N THR A 115 -12.00 27.92 19.18
CA THR A 115 -10.77 27.24 18.72
C THR A 115 -10.97 26.61 17.36
N TRP A 116 -9.86 26.10 16.75
CA TRP A 116 -9.84 25.47 15.44
C TRP A 116 -9.28 24.06 15.54
N SER A 117 -9.82 23.12 14.76
CA SER A 117 -9.29 21.77 14.60
C SER A 117 -9.49 21.29 13.16
N PHE A 118 -8.73 20.29 12.74
CA PHE A 118 -8.95 19.64 11.44
C PHE A 118 -10.24 18.79 11.49
N ASP A 119 -11.09 18.93 10.49
CA ASP A 119 -12.20 17.98 10.25
C ASP A 119 -11.67 16.81 9.42
N THR A 120 -10.99 15.89 10.09
CA THR A 120 -10.33 14.75 9.48
C THR A 120 -11.32 13.82 8.79
N GLN A 121 -12.52 13.68 9.35
CA GLN A 121 -13.57 12.84 8.77
C GLN A 121 -14.02 13.36 7.39
N ALA A 122 -14.16 14.68 7.23
CA ALA A 122 -14.58 15.27 5.96
C ALA A 122 -13.57 15.02 4.82
N GLY A 123 -12.26 14.99 5.14
CA GLY A 123 -11.22 14.77 4.12
C GLY A 123 -10.85 13.30 3.90
N ARG A 124 -11.21 12.43 4.83
CA ARG A 124 -10.75 11.04 4.88
C ARG A 124 -11.15 10.24 3.64
N GLU A 125 -12.42 10.27 3.28
CA GLU A 125 -12.94 9.49 2.15
C GLU A 125 -12.27 9.85 0.83
N GLU A 126 -12.01 11.13 0.59
CA GLU A 126 -11.33 11.61 -0.62
C GLU A 126 -9.88 11.16 -0.66
N ILE A 127 -9.15 11.26 0.46
CA ILE A 127 -7.75 10.82 0.55
C ILE A 127 -7.64 9.33 0.29
N LEU A 128 -8.49 8.53 0.93
CA LEU A 128 -8.49 7.07 0.76
C LEU A 128 -8.89 6.69 -0.67
N ALA A 129 -9.92 7.30 -1.25
CA ALA A 129 -10.33 7.01 -2.62
C ALA A 129 -9.22 7.29 -3.63
N ARG A 130 -8.50 8.42 -3.50
CA ARG A 130 -7.36 8.76 -4.36
C ARG A 130 -6.19 7.79 -4.18
N ARG A 131 -5.84 7.44 -2.94
CA ARG A 131 -4.78 6.48 -2.64
C ARG A 131 -5.10 5.11 -3.22
N ILE A 132 -6.29 4.59 -2.93
CA ILE A 132 -6.74 3.29 -3.41
C ILE A 132 -6.72 3.26 -4.93
N GLY A 133 -7.33 4.25 -5.59
CA GLY A 133 -7.36 4.31 -7.06
C GLY A 133 -5.97 4.33 -7.68
N HIS A 134 -5.03 5.10 -7.12
CA HIS A 134 -3.65 5.15 -7.60
C HIS A 134 -2.93 3.81 -7.41
N ASN A 135 -3.01 3.22 -6.22
CA ASN A 135 -2.35 1.96 -5.91
C ASN A 135 -2.93 0.80 -6.74
N GLU A 136 -4.24 0.77 -6.99
CA GLU A 136 -4.88 -0.23 -7.84
C GLU A 136 -4.40 -0.14 -9.29
N LEU A 137 -4.28 1.06 -9.85
CA LEU A 137 -3.71 1.26 -11.18
C LEU A 137 -2.24 0.80 -11.24
N ASP A 138 -1.44 1.14 -10.23
CA ASP A 138 -0.06 0.70 -10.12
C ASP A 138 0.05 -0.83 -10.00
N ALA A 139 -0.85 -1.48 -9.25
CA ALA A 139 -0.88 -2.93 -9.11
C ALA A 139 -1.22 -3.64 -10.44
N ILE A 140 -2.14 -3.07 -11.22
CA ILE A 140 -2.45 -3.57 -12.57
C ILE A 140 -1.23 -3.45 -13.48
N GLN A 141 -0.55 -2.29 -13.52
CA GLN A 141 0.65 -2.08 -14.34
C GLN A 141 1.81 -2.99 -13.90
N THR A 142 2.02 -3.15 -12.60
CA THR A 142 3.04 -4.08 -12.07
C THR A 142 2.73 -5.52 -12.45
N SER A 143 1.44 -5.91 -12.44
CA SER A 143 1.01 -7.25 -12.87
C SER A 143 1.29 -7.50 -14.35
N LEU A 144 1.10 -6.50 -15.21
CA LEU A 144 1.45 -6.59 -16.64
C LEU A 144 2.96 -6.62 -16.86
N ALA A 145 3.72 -5.79 -16.15
CA ALA A 145 5.19 -5.81 -16.20
C ALA A 145 5.76 -7.18 -15.75
N TYR A 146 5.09 -7.85 -14.80
CA TYR A 146 5.45 -9.23 -14.44
C TYR A 146 5.23 -10.20 -15.60
N VAL A 147 4.16 -10.07 -16.38
CA VAL A 147 3.89 -10.91 -17.55
C VAL A 147 4.99 -10.72 -18.60
N ASP A 148 5.35 -9.48 -18.90
CA ASP A 148 6.42 -9.16 -19.86
C ASP A 148 7.77 -9.70 -19.39
N ALA A 149 8.08 -9.54 -18.10
CA ALA A 149 9.31 -10.05 -17.52
C ALA A 149 9.41 -11.58 -17.54
N GLN A 150 8.31 -12.29 -17.34
CA GLN A 150 8.28 -13.75 -17.46
C GLN A 150 8.52 -14.22 -18.91
N ASN A 151 7.93 -13.53 -19.88
CA ASN A 151 8.14 -13.83 -21.29
C ASN A 151 9.61 -13.56 -21.71
N ASP A 152 10.19 -12.45 -21.26
CA ASP A 152 11.62 -12.16 -21.51
C ASP A 152 12.53 -13.17 -20.82
N TYR A 153 12.20 -13.57 -19.59
CA TYR A 153 12.95 -14.60 -18.87
C TYR A 153 12.95 -15.92 -19.64
N ALA A 154 11.79 -16.38 -20.12
CA ALA A 154 11.64 -17.65 -20.81
C ALA A 154 12.21 -17.67 -22.25
N ALA A 155 12.43 -16.50 -22.85
CA ALA A 155 12.99 -16.37 -24.19
C ALA A 155 14.45 -16.83 -24.28
N LYS A 156 15.17 -16.94 -23.14
CA LYS A 156 16.58 -17.32 -23.07
C LYS A 156 16.81 -18.49 -22.13
N ASP A 157 17.80 -19.31 -22.43
CA ASP A 157 18.26 -20.36 -21.49
C ASP A 157 19.05 -19.73 -20.34
N ARG A 158 18.51 -19.88 -19.13
CA ARG A 158 19.11 -19.37 -17.88
C ARG A 158 19.62 -20.51 -16.98
N GLY A 159 19.86 -21.67 -17.57
CA GLY A 159 20.32 -22.87 -16.90
C GLY A 159 19.26 -23.98 -16.81
N ASP A 160 18.02 -23.68 -17.13
CA ASP A 160 16.89 -24.60 -17.06
C ASP A 160 16.23 -24.91 -18.42
N GLY A 161 16.78 -24.35 -19.50
CA GLY A 161 16.28 -24.44 -20.86
C GLY A 161 15.36 -23.30 -21.27
N VAL A 162 15.35 -22.99 -22.57
CA VAL A 162 14.41 -22.01 -23.16
C VAL A 162 12.98 -22.45 -22.93
N GLY A 163 12.09 -21.51 -22.64
CA GLY A 163 10.67 -21.78 -22.34
C GLY A 163 10.40 -22.11 -20.87
N THR A 164 11.42 -22.00 -20.00
CA THR A 164 11.23 -22.11 -18.54
C THR A 164 11.02 -20.73 -17.92
N TYR A 165 9.97 -20.58 -17.12
CA TYR A 165 9.62 -19.35 -16.42
C TYR A 165 10.26 -19.28 -15.04
N ALA A 166 10.47 -18.06 -14.53
CA ALA A 166 11.04 -17.86 -13.21
C ALA A 166 10.04 -18.17 -12.10
N MET A 167 10.50 -18.88 -11.07
CA MET A 167 9.68 -19.21 -9.89
C MET A 167 9.83 -18.20 -8.74
N HIS A 168 10.74 -17.23 -8.89
CA HIS A 168 11.07 -16.23 -7.88
C HIS A 168 11.10 -14.83 -8.50
N PHE A 169 10.76 -13.81 -7.71
CA PHE A 169 10.97 -12.42 -8.12
C PHE A 169 12.46 -12.07 -8.10
N VAL A 170 13.15 -12.42 -7.02
CA VAL A 170 14.57 -12.11 -6.82
C VAL A 170 15.37 -13.41 -6.91
N SER A 171 16.42 -13.38 -7.69
CA SER A 171 17.35 -14.52 -7.83
C SER A 171 18.15 -14.75 -6.56
N ALA A 172 18.47 -16.00 -6.27
CA ALA A 172 19.46 -16.34 -5.26
C ALA A 172 20.82 -15.73 -5.61
N ALA A 173 21.64 -15.43 -4.61
CA ALA A 173 22.95 -14.82 -4.80
C ALA A 173 23.82 -15.62 -5.78
N GLY A 174 24.31 -14.95 -6.82
CA GLY A 174 25.12 -15.56 -7.87
C GLY A 174 24.36 -16.42 -8.88
N LYS A 175 23.02 -16.43 -8.85
CA LYS A 175 22.17 -17.14 -9.80
C LYS A 175 21.32 -16.18 -10.63
N LYS A 176 20.69 -16.72 -11.67
CA LYS A 176 19.69 -16.07 -12.51
C LYS A 176 18.38 -16.88 -12.51
N ASP A 177 17.95 -17.35 -11.33
CA ASP A 177 16.77 -18.20 -11.10
C ASP A 177 15.50 -17.44 -10.70
N GLY A 178 15.52 -16.10 -10.81
CA GLY A 178 14.39 -15.20 -10.58
C GLY A 178 14.34 -14.12 -11.65
N LEU A 179 13.33 -13.23 -11.58
CA LEU A 179 13.14 -12.16 -12.55
C LEU A 179 14.05 -10.94 -12.34
N TYR A 180 14.68 -10.85 -11.18
CA TYR A 180 15.64 -9.80 -10.85
C TYR A 180 16.93 -10.38 -10.30
N TRP A 181 18.06 -9.86 -10.78
CA TRP A 181 19.41 -10.00 -10.23
C TRP A 181 20.18 -8.71 -10.45
N PRO A 182 21.12 -8.35 -9.56
CA PRO A 182 21.99 -7.20 -9.76
C PRO A 182 22.85 -7.40 -11.01
N THR A 183 22.94 -6.41 -11.88
CA THR A 183 23.76 -6.43 -13.10
C THR A 183 24.87 -5.38 -13.02
N ALA A 184 26.09 -5.72 -13.48
CA ALA A 184 27.16 -4.77 -13.64
C ALA A 184 27.02 -4.03 -14.98
N GLN A 185 27.75 -2.93 -15.12
CA GLN A 185 27.75 -2.15 -16.36
C GLN A 185 28.23 -3.01 -17.55
N GLY A 186 27.40 -3.12 -18.58
CA GLY A 186 27.68 -3.91 -19.78
C GLY A 186 27.24 -5.38 -19.72
N GLU A 187 26.64 -5.80 -18.60
CA GLU A 187 25.97 -7.10 -18.51
C GLU A 187 24.50 -7.00 -18.98
N GLU A 188 23.94 -8.15 -19.30
CA GLU A 188 22.52 -8.26 -19.61
C GLU A 188 21.65 -7.90 -18.40
N GLU A 189 20.75 -6.93 -18.57
CA GLU A 189 19.80 -6.54 -17.54
C GLU A 189 18.84 -7.68 -17.20
N SER A 190 18.43 -7.74 -15.92
CA SER A 190 17.43 -8.70 -15.49
C SER A 190 16.03 -8.25 -15.96
N PRO A 191 15.08 -9.18 -16.24
CA PRO A 191 13.77 -8.86 -16.79
C PRO A 191 12.97 -7.82 -16.00
N LEU A 192 13.11 -7.79 -14.66
CA LEU A 192 12.54 -6.77 -13.80
C LEU A 192 13.55 -5.69 -13.36
N GLY A 193 14.71 -5.57 -14.05
CA GLY A 193 15.77 -4.64 -13.67
C GLY A 193 15.31 -3.20 -13.55
N GLU A 194 14.62 -2.68 -14.56
CA GLU A 194 14.07 -1.32 -14.55
C GLU A 194 13.06 -1.10 -13.43
N LEU A 195 12.15 -2.06 -13.19
CA LEU A 195 11.14 -1.97 -12.12
C LEU A 195 11.83 -1.91 -10.74
N PHE A 196 12.80 -2.80 -10.49
CA PHE A 196 13.56 -2.82 -9.24
C PHE A 196 14.43 -1.58 -9.07
N ALA A 197 15.03 -1.08 -10.15
CA ALA A 197 15.80 0.18 -10.12
C ALA A 197 14.90 1.37 -9.80
N ALA A 198 13.70 1.42 -10.39
CA ALA A 198 12.72 2.46 -10.08
C ALA A 198 12.22 2.37 -8.64
N ALA A 199 11.90 1.16 -8.16
CA ALA A 199 11.52 0.90 -6.78
C ALA A 199 12.62 1.31 -5.80
N SER A 200 13.88 0.95 -6.07
CA SER A 200 15.02 1.31 -5.22
C SER A 200 15.23 2.83 -5.14
N ARG A 201 15.05 3.56 -6.24
CA ARG A 201 15.08 5.04 -6.21
C ARG A 201 13.98 5.66 -5.35
N GLN A 202 12.87 4.95 -5.17
CA GLN A 202 11.77 5.34 -4.29
C GLN A 202 12.00 4.90 -2.83
N GLY A 203 13.05 4.12 -2.54
CA GLY A 203 13.40 3.66 -1.21
C GLY A 203 12.96 2.23 -0.88
N TYR A 204 12.34 1.51 -1.82
CA TYR A 204 12.05 0.08 -1.64
C TYR A 204 13.33 -0.75 -1.75
N ARG A 205 13.42 -1.82 -0.97
CA ARG A 205 14.60 -2.68 -0.90
C ARG A 205 14.22 -4.14 -1.18
N ALA A 206 14.95 -4.75 -2.08
CA ALA A 206 14.74 -6.16 -2.48
C ALA A 206 15.11 -7.16 -1.38
N ASP A 207 15.96 -6.77 -0.42
CA ASP A 207 16.52 -7.60 0.65
C ASP A 207 15.73 -7.52 1.99
N GLU A 208 14.74 -6.66 2.11
CA GLU A 208 13.96 -6.48 3.35
C GLU A 208 12.82 -7.51 3.54
N GLY A 209 12.83 -8.61 2.80
CA GLY A 209 11.82 -9.65 2.89
C GLY A 209 10.51 -9.25 2.21
N ARG A 210 9.37 -9.63 2.81
CA ARG A 210 8.05 -9.34 2.24
C ARG A 210 7.60 -7.93 2.61
N SER A 211 7.96 -6.93 1.82
CA SER A 211 7.43 -5.58 1.91
C SER A 211 6.42 -5.30 0.80
N PRO A 212 5.39 -4.48 1.05
CA PRO A 212 4.49 -4.07 -0.02
C PRO A 212 5.21 -3.15 -0.99
N TYR A 213 4.82 -3.20 -2.26
CA TYR A 213 5.24 -2.27 -3.28
C TYR A 213 4.02 -1.50 -3.78
N ARG A 214 4.04 -0.18 -3.59
CA ARG A 214 2.93 0.72 -3.93
C ARG A 214 1.59 0.28 -3.33
N GLY A 215 1.63 -0.09 -2.05
CA GLY A 215 0.46 -0.51 -1.28
C GLY A 215 -0.03 -1.92 -1.54
N TYR A 216 0.69 -2.74 -2.35
CA TYR A 216 0.29 -4.10 -2.71
C TYR A 216 1.37 -5.12 -2.43
N TYR A 217 0.95 -6.31 -2.02
CA TYR A 217 1.78 -7.52 -2.00
C TYR A 217 1.57 -8.31 -3.29
N TYR A 218 2.63 -8.98 -3.74
CA TYR A 218 2.65 -9.79 -4.96
C TYR A 218 3.10 -11.21 -4.64
N LYS A 219 2.44 -12.21 -5.26
CA LYS A 219 2.77 -13.62 -5.07
C LYS A 219 2.62 -14.38 -6.38
N ILE A 220 3.67 -15.13 -6.74
CA ILE A 220 3.65 -16.03 -7.90
C ILE A 220 2.73 -17.22 -7.60
N LEU A 221 1.87 -17.57 -8.54
CA LEU A 221 1.00 -18.73 -8.51
C LEU A 221 1.53 -19.78 -9.48
N THR A 222 1.52 -21.04 -9.05
CA THR A 222 2.15 -22.15 -9.78
C THR A 222 1.15 -23.06 -10.51
N LYS A 223 -0.13 -22.68 -10.54
CA LYS A 223 -1.22 -23.48 -11.12
C LYS A 223 -2.28 -22.57 -11.73
N GLN A 224 -3.10 -23.14 -12.61
CA GLN A 224 -4.42 -22.59 -12.92
C GLN A 224 -5.52 -23.60 -12.62
N GLY A 225 -6.69 -23.07 -12.31
CA GLY A 225 -7.88 -23.86 -12.00
C GLY A 225 -8.79 -24.06 -13.20
N PRO A 226 -9.90 -24.80 -13.01
CA PRO A 226 -10.80 -25.21 -14.10
C PRO A 226 -11.56 -24.04 -14.75
N ALA A 227 -11.69 -22.88 -14.09
CA ALA A 227 -12.35 -21.71 -14.66
C ALA A 227 -11.42 -20.88 -15.56
N ALA A 228 -10.12 -21.15 -15.57
CA ALA A 228 -9.18 -20.51 -16.47
C ALA A 228 -9.32 -21.08 -17.89
N THR A 229 -8.98 -20.27 -18.90
CA THR A 229 -8.87 -20.73 -20.29
C THR A 229 -7.91 -21.91 -20.39
N GLY A 230 -8.31 -22.98 -21.03
CA GLY A 230 -7.55 -24.22 -21.13
C GLY A 230 -7.72 -25.19 -19.94
N GLY A 231 -8.51 -24.83 -18.92
CA GLY A 231 -8.81 -25.68 -17.77
C GLY A 231 -7.70 -25.74 -16.72
N ALA A 232 -7.78 -26.73 -15.83
CA ALA A 232 -6.83 -26.88 -14.73
C ALA A 232 -5.47 -27.40 -15.25
N VAL A 233 -4.39 -26.68 -14.93
CA VAL A 233 -3.01 -27.01 -15.29
C VAL A 233 -2.08 -26.74 -14.10
N ASP A 234 -1.18 -27.66 -13.82
CA ASP A 234 -0.03 -27.41 -12.96
C ASP A 234 1.10 -26.79 -13.81
N TYR A 235 1.52 -25.59 -13.47
CA TYR A 235 2.57 -24.89 -14.21
C TYR A 235 3.98 -25.48 -13.95
N VAL A 236 4.13 -26.19 -12.82
CA VAL A 236 5.41 -26.79 -12.41
C VAL A 236 5.44 -28.25 -12.82
N GLY A 237 6.34 -28.56 -13.76
CA GLY A 237 6.65 -29.90 -14.19
C GLY A 237 8.14 -30.23 -13.94
N ARG A 238 8.44 -31.36 -13.28
CA ARG A 238 9.81 -31.79 -12.98
C ARG A 238 10.66 -30.74 -12.24
N GLY A 239 10.02 -29.97 -11.35
CA GLY A 239 10.68 -28.92 -10.59
C GLY A 239 10.93 -27.60 -11.35
N LYS A 240 10.44 -27.46 -12.59
CA LYS A 240 10.58 -26.29 -13.44
C LYS A 240 9.21 -25.71 -13.81
N MET A 241 9.07 -24.42 -13.88
CA MET A 241 7.84 -23.76 -14.30
C MET A 241 7.79 -23.67 -15.83
N ILE A 242 7.16 -24.65 -16.47
CA ILE A 242 7.11 -24.84 -17.93
C ILE A 242 5.70 -24.88 -18.52
N GLY A 243 4.69 -24.99 -17.70
CA GLY A 243 3.27 -25.07 -18.13
C GLY A 243 2.57 -23.71 -18.19
N GLY A 244 3.25 -22.62 -17.86
CA GLY A 244 2.72 -21.27 -17.74
C GLY A 244 3.17 -20.61 -16.44
N PHE A 245 2.60 -19.45 -16.13
CA PHE A 245 2.82 -18.72 -14.89
C PHE A 245 1.59 -17.89 -14.54
N ALA A 246 1.48 -17.49 -13.27
CA ALA A 246 0.47 -16.54 -12.85
C ALA A 246 0.92 -15.76 -11.61
N LEU A 247 0.18 -14.68 -11.32
CA LEU A 247 0.42 -13.76 -10.22
C LEU A 247 -0.89 -13.45 -9.51
N VAL A 248 -0.83 -13.24 -8.20
CA VAL A 248 -1.85 -12.52 -7.42
C VAL A 248 -1.21 -11.29 -6.82
N ALA A 249 -1.90 -10.14 -6.97
CA ALA A 249 -1.60 -8.88 -6.30
C ALA A 249 -2.77 -8.53 -5.37
N TYR A 250 -2.49 -8.19 -4.12
CA TYR A 250 -3.50 -7.89 -3.11
C TYR A 250 -3.05 -6.77 -2.17
N PRO A 251 -3.97 -5.91 -1.66
CA PRO A 251 -3.63 -4.76 -0.87
C PRO A 251 -2.92 -5.15 0.43
N ALA A 252 -1.96 -4.32 0.84
CA ALA A 252 -1.28 -4.44 2.13
C ALA A 252 -2.28 -4.28 3.28
N GLU A 253 -3.19 -3.31 3.15
CA GLU A 253 -4.28 -3.06 4.07
C GLU A 253 -5.59 -2.86 3.30
N TYR A 254 -6.54 -3.78 3.50
CA TYR A 254 -7.86 -3.72 2.86
C TYR A 254 -8.60 -2.42 3.22
N ARG A 255 -9.14 -1.73 2.19
CA ARG A 255 -9.80 -0.41 2.27
C ARG A 255 -8.91 0.76 2.72
N ASN A 256 -7.63 0.55 2.85
CA ASN A 256 -6.67 1.60 3.11
C ASN A 256 -5.66 1.75 1.97
N SER A 257 -4.92 0.69 1.63
CA SER A 257 -4.01 0.71 0.49
C SER A 257 -4.66 0.25 -0.81
N GLY A 258 -5.76 -0.49 -0.73
CA GLY A 258 -6.53 -0.99 -1.88
C GLY A 258 -7.78 -1.74 -1.45
N VAL A 259 -8.68 -1.99 -2.39
CA VAL A 259 -9.88 -2.82 -2.23
C VAL A 259 -9.79 -4.08 -3.07
N MET A 260 -9.42 -3.93 -4.34
CA MET A 260 -9.41 -5.04 -5.30
C MET A 260 -8.18 -5.92 -5.14
N THR A 261 -8.38 -7.22 -5.27
CA THR A 261 -7.32 -8.20 -5.52
C THR A 261 -7.27 -8.48 -7.01
N PHE A 262 -6.05 -8.52 -7.57
CA PHE A 262 -5.82 -8.76 -8.99
C PHE A 262 -5.16 -10.11 -9.19
N ILE A 263 -5.56 -10.84 -10.24
CA ILE A 263 -4.87 -12.03 -10.72
C ILE A 263 -4.60 -11.90 -12.22
N VAL A 264 -3.45 -12.39 -12.65
CA VAL A 264 -3.06 -12.44 -14.06
C VAL A 264 -2.31 -13.75 -14.34
N ASN A 265 -2.42 -14.27 -15.54
CA ASN A 265 -1.61 -15.41 -16.02
C ASN A 265 -0.86 -15.04 -17.32
N HIS A 266 -0.21 -16.02 -17.92
CA HIS A 266 0.54 -15.88 -19.16
C HIS A 266 -0.25 -15.34 -20.36
N ASP A 267 -1.61 -15.34 -20.32
CA ASP A 267 -2.46 -14.70 -21.36
C ASP A 267 -2.45 -13.17 -21.25
N GLY A 268 -1.91 -12.58 -20.17
CA GLY A 268 -1.85 -11.15 -19.94
C GLY A 268 -3.19 -10.49 -19.60
N THR A 269 -4.26 -11.27 -19.41
CA THR A 269 -5.56 -10.72 -18.99
C THR A 269 -5.60 -10.59 -17.48
N VAL A 270 -5.74 -9.36 -16.99
CA VAL A 270 -5.89 -9.06 -15.57
C VAL A 270 -7.36 -9.20 -15.16
N PHE A 271 -7.60 -9.92 -14.08
CA PHE A 271 -8.91 -10.02 -13.44
C PHE A 271 -8.86 -9.40 -12.05
N GLN A 272 -9.98 -8.84 -11.59
CA GLN A 272 -10.13 -8.21 -10.29
C GLN A 272 -11.31 -8.76 -9.52
N LYS A 273 -11.19 -8.79 -8.19
CA LYS A 273 -12.25 -9.16 -7.26
C LYS A 273 -12.03 -8.49 -5.90
N ASP A 274 -13.09 -7.98 -5.31
CA ASP A 274 -13.10 -7.62 -3.89
C ASP A 274 -13.27 -8.92 -3.06
N LEU A 275 -12.23 -9.30 -2.32
CA LEU A 275 -12.24 -10.46 -1.44
C LEU A 275 -12.75 -10.13 -0.03
N GLY A 276 -13.05 -8.87 0.26
CA GLY A 276 -13.54 -8.39 1.55
C GLY A 276 -12.47 -8.29 2.64
N PRO A 277 -12.88 -8.18 3.91
CA PRO A 277 -11.96 -7.95 5.03
C PRO A 277 -10.89 -9.04 5.22
N ASP A 278 -11.16 -10.26 4.76
CA ASP A 278 -10.22 -11.39 4.84
C ASP A 278 -9.25 -11.47 3.64
N THR A 279 -9.13 -10.40 2.85
CA THR A 279 -8.34 -10.35 1.60
C THR A 279 -6.93 -10.92 1.75
N ALA A 280 -6.16 -10.48 2.74
CA ALA A 280 -4.80 -10.94 2.96
C ALA A 280 -4.73 -12.47 3.15
N LYS A 281 -5.57 -12.99 4.04
CA LYS A 281 -5.65 -14.43 4.33
C LYS A 281 -6.03 -15.26 3.11
N LEU A 282 -7.03 -14.80 2.35
CA LEU A 282 -7.52 -15.50 1.16
C LEU A 282 -6.48 -15.47 0.03
N ALA A 283 -5.84 -14.33 -0.21
CA ALA A 283 -4.82 -14.19 -1.23
C ALA A 283 -3.53 -14.97 -0.87
N GLU A 284 -3.14 -14.98 0.40
CA GLU A 284 -2.02 -15.80 0.87
C GLU A 284 -2.25 -17.30 0.71
N ALA A 285 -3.47 -17.76 0.93
CA ALA A 285 -3.86 -19.16 0.72
C ALA A 285 -4.03 -19.53 -0.76
N MET A 286 -4.13 -18.53 -1.66
CA MET A 286 -4.34 -18.78 -3.09
C MET A 286 -3.11 -19.43 -3.71
N THR A 287 -3.30 -20.57 -4.40
CA THR A 287 -2.24 -21.32 -5.07
C THR A 287 -2.43 -21.39 -6.59
N SER A 288 -3.61 -21.01 -7.09
CA SER A 288 -3.97 -21.13 -8.50
C SER A 288 -4.65 -19.88 -9.04
N PHE A 289 -4.36 -19.55 -10.27
CA PHE A 289 -5.12 -18.61 -11.08
C PHE A 289 -6.44 -19.28 -11.50
N ASN A 290 -7.57 -18.80 -10.99
CA ASN A 290 -8.87 -19.41 -11.27
C ASN A 290 -9.98 -18.35 -11.35
N PRO A 291 -10.07 -17.58 -12.44
CA PRO A 291 -11.04 -16.50 -12.61
C PRO A 291 -12.43 -17.07 -12.93
N ASP A 292 -13.15 -17.50 -11.91
CA ASP A 292 -14.55 -17.90 -12.04
C ASP A 292 -15.46 -16.68 -12.29
N SER A 293 -16.77 -16.89 -12.41
CA SER A 293 -17.76 -15.85 -12.72
C SER A 293 -17.81 -14.70 -11.69
N SER A 294 -17.19 -14.85 -10.52
CA SER A 294 -17.10 -13.79 -9.51
C SER A 294 -15.96 -12.81 -9.74
N TRP A 295 -15.00 -13.14 -10.62
CA TRP A 295 -13.94 -12.25 -11.05
C TRP A 295 -14.36 -11.43 -12.27
N LYS A 296 -13.97 -10.18 -12.33
CA LYS A 296 -14.23 -9.28 -13.44
C LYS A 296 -12.93 -8.98 -14.18
N LYS A 297 -12.97 -9.04 -15.51
CA LYS A 297 -11.86 -8.60 -16.34
C LYS A 297 -11.64 -7.10 -16.16
N VAL A 298 -10.37 -6.70 -16.02
CA VAL A 298 -9.97 -5.29 -15.97
C VAL A 298 -9.86 -4.77 -17.41
N GLU A 299 -10.55 -3.68 -17.69
CA GLU A 299 -10.34 -2.91 -18.91
C GLU A 299 -9.13 -1.99 -18.68
N VAL A 300 -7.97 -2.37 -19.20
CA VAL A 300 -6.77 -1.55 -19.10
C VAL A 300 -6.93 -0.38 -20.07
N PRO A 301 -6.94 0.88 -19.60
CA PRO A 301 -6.94 2.02 -20.51
C PRO A 301 -5.70 1.95 -21.40
N VAL A 302 -5.87 1.90 -22.70
CA VAL A 302 -4.75 2.04 -23.64
C VAL A 302 -4.25 3.48 -23.51
N VAL A 303 -3.17 3.67 -22.78
CA VAL A 303 -2.45 4.95 -22.77
C VAL A 303 -1.81 5.06 -24.16
N ARG A 304 -2.43 5.90 -25.01
CA ARG A 304 -1.88 6.26 -26.31
C ARG A 304 -0.86 7.38 -26.18
#